data_0c6ab70c5a2cc8f6c2700903d3b5e651
#
_entry.id   0c6ab70c5a2cc8f6c2700903d3b5e651
#
_cell.length_a   1.000
_cell.length_b   1.000
_cell.length_c   1.000
_cell.angle_alpha   90.00
_cell.angle_beta   90.00
_cell.angle_gamma   90.00
#
_symmetry.space_group_name_H-M   'P 1'
#
loop_
_entity.id
_entity.type
_entity.pdbx_description
1 polymer ?
#
loop_
_entity_poly.entity_id
_entity_poly.type
_entity_poly.pdbx_seq_one_letter_code
_entity_poly.pdbx_strand_id
1 'polypeptide(L)'
;LSLRRQRQMCIRDRNSVVGIAGLGASLTAIESGHDLALANKESLVTGGHLVTQAVAKHGVKLLPVDSEHSAIFQCLQDKESAKSLTKILLTASGGPFFGMKTEELRGKTKADALKHPNWNMGAKITIDSATLMNKGLELIEAVWLFGLPPEKIQIVVQRQSIVHSAVQFSDNSIIAQLGVCRICASPSSTP
;
A
#
# COMPACT_ATOMS: atom_id res chain seq x y z
N LEU A 1 -22.62 0.64 27.45
CA LEU A 1 -22.80 0.76 25.98
C LEU A 1 -22.20 -0.48 25.35
N SER A 2 -23.03 -1.30 24.68
CA SER A 2 -22.54 -2.51 24.03
C SER A 2 -21.51 -2.18 22.96
N LEU A 3 -20.52 -3.03 22.74
CA LEU A 3 -19.51 -2.92 21.68
C LEU A 3 -20.15 -2.67 20.28
N ARG A 4 -21.40 -3.12 20.10
CA ARG A 4 -22.19 -2.88 18.89
C ARG A 4 -22.58 -1.40 18.71
N ARG A 5 -22.89 -0.67 19.81
CA ARG A 5 -23.17 0.78 19.74
C ARG A 5 -21.90 1.61 19.52
N GLN A 6 -20.77 1.19 20.06
CA GLN A 6 -19.49 1.85 19.79
C GLN A 6 -19.09 1.75 18.32
N ARG A 7 -19.37 0.62 17.65
CA ARG A 7 -19.14 0.47 16.19
C ARG A 7 -20.03 1.35 15.32
N GLN A 8 -21.26 1.64 15.76
CA GLN A 8 -22.17 2.53 15.04
C GLN A 8 -21.80 4.02 15.16
N MET A 9 -20.90 4.38 16.08
CA MET A 9 -20.40 5.74 16.24
C MET A 9 -19.04 5.98 15.55
N CYS A 10 -18.42 4.95 14.99
CA CYS A 10 -17.18 5.09 14.23
C CYS A 10 -17.50 5.65 12.84
N ILE A 11 -17.01 6.83 12.54
CA ILE A 11 -17.09 7.44 11.20
C ILE A 11 -16.00 6.93 10.27
N ARG A 12 -15.17 5.99 10.74
CA ARG A 12 -14.05 5.40 10.01
C ARG A 12 -13.94 3.91 10.30
N ASP A 13 -13.88 3.11 9.24
CA ASP A 13 -13.64 1.68 9.31
C ASP A 13 -12.24 1.33 8.80
N ARG A 14 -11.70 0.20 9.28
CA ARG A 14 -10.44 -0.36 8.79
C ARG A 14 -10.69 -1.74 8.20
N ASN A 15 -10.30 -1.92 6.93
CA ASN A 15 -10.32 -3.22 6.27
C ASN A 15 -8.90 -3.77 6.07
N SER A 16 -8.61 -4.90 6.72
CA SER A 16 -7.36 -5.67 6.59
C SER A 16 -7.61 -7.15 6.30
N VAL A 17 -8.76 -7.47 5.73
CA VAL A 17 -9.09 -8.82 5.24
C VAL A 17 -8.18 -9.15 4.06
N VAL A 18 -7.65 -10.38 4.01
CA VAL A 18 -6.72 -10.80 2.96
C VAL A 18 -7.49 -11.22 1.69
N GLY A 19 -6.95 -10.83 0.54
CA GLY A 19 -7.48 -11.23 -0.77
C GLY A 19 -8.79 -10.54 -1.15
N ILE A 20 -9.46 -11.04 -2.18
CA ILE A 20 -10.67 -10.44 -2.74
C ILE A 20 -11.87 -10.43 -1.75
N ALA A 21 -11.84 -11.25 -0.71
CA ALA A 21 -12.89 -11.31 0.31
C ALA A 21 -13.11 -9.96 1.02
N GLY A 22 -12.10 -9.08 1.02
CA GLY A 22 -12.20 -7.73 1.57
C GLY A 22 -13.01 -6.75 0.74
N LEU A 23 -13.26 -7.01 -0.54
CA LEU A 23 -13.94 -6.06 -1.44
C LEU A 23 -15.37 -5.78 -0.99
N GLY A 24 -16.15 -6.81 -0.68
CA GLY A 24 -17.53 -6.64 -0.20
C GLY A 24 -17.61 -5.83 1.09
N ALA A 25 -16.72 -6.11 2.06
CA ALA A 25 -16.65 -5.35 3.30
C ALA A 25 -16.25 -3.88 3.07
N SER A 26 -15.33 -3.61 2.13
CA SER A 26 -14.95 -2.24 1.75
C SER A 26 -16.14 -1.47 1.18
N LEU A 27 -16.88 -2.06 0.25
CA LEU A 27 -18.06 -1.41 -0.36
C LEU A 27 -19.13 -1.16 0.67
N THR A 28 -19.43 -2.13 1.56
CA THR A 28 -20.43 -1.96 2.63
C THR A 28 -20.06 -0.83 3.59
N ALA A 29 -18.79 -0.69 3.97
CA ALA A 29 -18.32 0.40 4.82
C ALA A 29 -18.52 1.76 4.15
N ILE A 30 -18.14 1.89 2.88
CA ILE A 30 -18.29 3.11 2.07
C ILE A 30 -19.78 3.48 1.91
N GLU A 31 -20.63 2.51 1.56
CA GLU A 31 -22.08 2.68 1.38
C GLU A 31 -22.77 3.07 2.69
N SER A 32 -22.22 2.70 3.83
CA SER A 32 -22.68 3.12 5.16
C SER A 32 -22.21 4.53 5.56
N GLY A 33 -21.50 5.24 4.68
CA GLY A 33 -21.02 6.61 4.92
C GLY A 33 -19.76 6.69 5.79
N HIS A 34 -19.01 5.61 5.92
CA HIS A 34 -17.78 5.59 6.72
C HIS A 34 -16.53 5.85 5.88
N ASP A 35 -15.63 6.67 6.39
CA ASP A 35 -14.26 6.74 5.85
C ASP A 35 -13.61 5.37 5.95
N LEU A 36 -12.91 4.93 4.90
CA LEU A 36 -12.29 3.62 4.84
C LEU A 36 -10.76 3.72 4.92
N ALA A 37 -10.17 3.18 5.98
CA ALA A 37 -8.73 2.90 6.07
C ALA A 37 -8.47 1.52 5.47
N LEU A 38 -7.93 1.48 4.23
CA LEU A 38 -7.76 0.26 3.45
C LEU A 38 -6.34 -0.28 3.54
N ALA A 39 -6.20 -1.46 4.16
CA ALA A 39 -4.97 -2.25 4.17
C ALA A 39 -5.02 -3.42 3.16
N ASN A 40 -6.20 -3.72 2.64
CA ASN A 40 -6.43 -4.79 1.65
C ASN A 40 -6.24 -4.24 0.24
N LYS A 41 -5.02 -4.33 -0.29
CA LYS A 41 -4.69 -3.86 -1.65
C LYS A 41 -5.44 -4.62 -2.75
N GLU A 42 -5.75 -5.88 -2.51
CA GLU A 42 -6.45 -6.73 -3.49
C GLU A 42 -7.84 -6.21 -3.83
N SER A 43 -8.50 -5.51 -2.92
CA SER A 43 -9.78 -4.84 -3.19
C SER A 43 -9.67 -3.78 -4.28
N LEU A 44 -8.61 -2.96 -4.27
CA LEU A 44 -8.37 -1.97 -5.32
C LEU A 44 -7.85 -2.60 -6.61
N VAL A 45 -7.01 -3.61 -6.51
CA VAL A 45 -6.51 -4.33 -7.70
C VAL A 45 -7.66 -4.97 -8.48
N THR A 46 -8.64 -5.57 -7.79
CA THR A 46 -9.74 -6.30 -8.43
C THR A 46 -10.93 -5.43 -8.74
N GLY A 47 -11.27 -4.51 -7.85
CA GLY A 47 -12.50 -3.70 -7.92
C GLY A 47 -12.27 -2.20 -7.75
N GLY A 48 -11.11 -1.69 -8.14
CA GLY A 48 -10.74 -0.28 -7.92
C GLY A 48 -11.77 0.70 -8.48
N HIS A 49 -12.30 0.42 -9.68
CA HIS A 49 -13.36 1.24 -10.28
C HIS A 49 -14.65 1.27 -9.42
N LEU A 50 -15.03 0.13 -8.83
CA LEU A 50 -16.21 0.07 -7.95
C LEU A 50 -15.96 0.85 -6.66
N VAL A 51 -14.79 0.66 -6.05
CA VAL A 51 -14.41 1.34 -4.79
C VAL A 51 -14.35 2.85 -5.00
N THR A 52 -13.67 3.33 -6.04
CA THR A 52 -13.51 4.76 -6.30
C THR A 52 -14.84 5.44 -6.68
N GLN A 53 -15.70 4.76 -7.43
CA GLN A 53 -17.05 5.24 -7.72
C GLN A 53 -17.91 5.33 -6.46
N ALA A 54 -17.86 4.32 -5.59
CA ALA A 54 -18.58 4.32 -4.32
C ALA A 54 -18.08 5.45 -3.40
N VAL A 55 -16.76 5.63 -3.28
CA VAL A 55 -16.15 6.73 -2.51
C VAL A 55 -16.63 8.09 -3.01
N ALA A 56 -16.62 8.32 -4.32
CA ALA A 56 -17.09 9.57 -4.91
C ALA A 56 -18.59 9.80 -4.67
N LYS A 57 -19.41 8.74 -4.82
CA LYS A 57 -20.87 8.80 -4.63
C LYS A 57 -21.26 9.11 -3.19
N HIS A 58 -20.58 8.53 -2.22
CA HIS A 58 -20.92 8.68 -0.79
C HIS A 58 -20.14 9.78 -0.09
N GLY A 59 -19.17 10.43 -0.76
CA GLY A 59 -18.39 11.55 -0.23
C GLY A 59 -17.49 11.19 0.94
N VAL A 60 -17.12 9.91 1.09
CA VAL A 60 -16.23 9.40 2.14
C VAL A 60 -14.77 9.47 1.72
N LYS A 61 -13.85 9.28 2.67
CA LYS A 61 -12.40 9.27 2.40
C LYS A 61 -11.90 7.84 2.30
N LEU A 62 -11.05 7.59 1.30
CA LEU A 62 -10.26 6.36 1.18
C LEU A 62 -8.83 6.68 1.65
N LEU A 63 -8.40 6.01 2.72
CA LEU A 63 -7.12 6.26 3.39
C LEU A 63 -6.21 5.03 3.22
N PRO A 64 -5.04 5.16 2.60
CA PRO A 64 -4.13 4.04 2.44
C PRO A 64 -3.47 3.66 3.77
N VAL A 65 -3.38 2.36 4.03
CA VAL A 65 -2.70 1.79 5.21
C VAL A 65 -1.39 1.11 4.80
N ASP A 66 -1.28 0.65 3.56
CA ASP A 66 -0.03 0.14 3.02
C ASP A 66 1.10 1.17 3.20
N SER A 67 2.30 0.71 3.58
CA SER A 67 3.38 1.61 4.01
C SER A 67 3.82 2.58 2.93
N GLU A 68 3.98 2.13 1.70
CA GLU A 68 4.40 2.94 0.57
C GLU A 68 3.32 3.95 0.17
N HIS A 69 2.06 3.52 0.13
CA HIS A 69 0.93 4.40 -0.21
C HIS A 69 0.64 5.41 0.91
N SER A 70 0.79 4.99 2.17
CA SER A 70 0.71 5.90 3.32
C SER A 70 1.81 6.96 3.26
N ALA A 71 3.02 6.58 2.85
CA ALA A 71 4.13 7.52 2.66
C ALA A 71 3.82 8.54 1.55
N ILE A 72 3.32 8.09 0.39
CA ILE A 72 2.88 8.97 -0.69
C ILE A 72 1.78 9.91 -0.21
N PHE A 73 0.78 9.37 0.50
CA PHE A 73 -0.33 10.14 1.05
C PHE A 73 0.16 11.22 2.04
N GLN A 74 1.17 10.92 2.87
CA GLN A 74 1.79 11.90 3.76
C GLN A 74 2.51 13.02 3.00
N CYS A 75 3.11 12.72 1.85
CA CYS A 75 3.74 13.72 0.99
C CYS A 75 2.74 14.62 0.25
N LEU A 76 1.45 14.22 0.17
CA LEU A 76 0.38 14.90 -0.56
C LEU A 76 -0.68 15.51 0.36
N GLN A 77 -0.32 15.97 1.57
CA GLN A 77 -1.30 16.50 2.54
C GLN A 77 -1.91 17.84 2.11
N ASP A 78 -1.18 18.63 1.33
CA ASP A 78 -1.72 19.87 0.77
C ASP A 78 -2.38 19.62 -0.59
N LYS A 79 -3.64 20.08 -0.73
CA LYS A 79 -4.43 19.88 -1.94
C LYS A 79 -3.87 20.63 -3.16
N GLU A 80 -3.23 21.79 -2.97
CA GLU A 80 -2.65 22.54 -4.08
C GLU A 80 -1.38 21.83 -4.57
N SER A 81 -0.53 21.36 -3.66
CA SER A 81 0.62 20.53 -4.00
C SER A 81 0.23 19.26 -4.74
N ALA A 82 -0.88 18.62 -4.34
CA ALA A 82 -1.37 17.42 -5.02
C ALA A 82 -1.74 17.68 -6.51
N LYS A 83 -2.17 18.90 -6.86
CA LYS A 83 -2.45 19.26 -8.27
C LYS A 83 -1.19 19.37 -9.13
N SER A 84 -0.05 19.66 -8.55
CA SER A 84 1.26 19.76 -9.21
C SER A 84 2.02 18.43 -9.27
N LEU A 85 1.43 17.35 -8.78
CA LEU A 85 2.01 16.01 -8.81
C LEU A 85 2.22 15.53 -10.24
N THR A 86 3.47 15.21 -10.60
CA THR A 86 3.83 14.74 -11.94
C THR A 86 4.25 13.28 -11.95
N LYS A 87 4.84 12.79 -10.85
CA LYS A 87 5.35 11.42 -10.78
C LYS A 87 5.35 10.90 -9.34
N ILE A 88 5.08 9.62 -9.19
CA ILE A 88 5.28 8.86 -7.95
C ILE A 88 6.54 8.00 -8.09
N LEU A 89 7.40 8.04 -7.08
CA LEU A 89 8.55 7.14 -6.92
C LEU A 89 8.18 6.09 -5.88
N LEU A 90 7.67 4.95 -6.35
CA LEU A 90 7.21 3.85 -5.51
C LEU A 90 8.40 2.97 -5.14
N THR A 91 8.79 2.91 -3.87
CA THR A 91 9.98 2.16 -3.45
C THR A 91 9.70 0.67 -3.26
N ALA A 92 10.72 -0.14 -3.45
CA ALA A 92 10.71 -1.58 -3.24
C ALA A 92 11.99 -2.01 -2.51
N SER A 93 11.91 -3.01 -1.64
CA SER A 93 13.11 -3.62 -1.02
C SER A 93 13.93 -4.47 -2.01
N GLY A 94 13.30 -4.93 -3.09
CA GLY A 94 13.86 -5.83 -4.09
C GLY A 94 13.77 -7.31 -3.72
N GLY A 95 13.36 -7.64 -2.51
CA GLY A 95 13.20 -9.03 -2.06
C GLY A 95 14.51 -9.82 -1.92
N PRO A 96 14.42 -11.14 -1.61
CA PRO A 96 15.59 -12.00 -1.38
C PRO A 96 16.37 -12.35 -2.67
N PHE A 97 15.75 -12.21 -3.83
CA PHE A 97 16.35 -12.61 -5.11
C PHE A 97 16.95 -11.43 -5.89
N PHE A 98 16.99 -10.25 -5.30
CA PHE A 98 17.53 -9.06 -5.94
C PHE A 98 18.98 -9.27 -6.37
N GLY A 99 19.28 -8.95 -7.64
CA GLY A 99 20.62 -9.06 -8.23
C GLY A 99 21.01 -10.47 -8.69
N MET A 100 20.15 -11.48 -8.47
CA MET A 100 20.40 -12.84 -8.97
C MET A 100 20.15 -12.93 -10.48
N LYS A 101 21.01 -13.68 -11.18
CA LYS A 101 20.80 -14.00 -12.59
C LYS A 101 19.78 -15.11 -12.76
N THR A 102 19.27 -15.27 -13.98
CA THR A 102 18.24 -16.29 -14.30
C THR A 102 18.71 -17.71 -13.94
N GLU A 103 20.01 -18.01 -14.16
CA GLU A 103 20.59 -19.31 -13.86
C GLU A 103 20.59 -19.60 -12.35
N GLU A 104 20.83 -18.57 -11.53
CA GLU A 104 20.84 -18.66 -10.06
C GLU A 104 19.42 -18.79 -9.48
N LEU A 105 18.41 -18.33 -10.22
CA LEU A 105 16.99 -18.46 -9.84
C LEU A 105 16.47 -19.89 -10.09
N ARG A 106 17.09 -20.63 -11.04
CA ARG A 106 16.72 -22.02 -11.28
C ARG A 106 17.02 -22.86 -10.03
N GLY A 107 16.03 -23.54 -9.52
CA GLY A 107 16.16 -24.36 -8.31
C GLY A 107 15.90 -23.61 -6.99
N LYS A 108 15.57 -22.32 -7.01
CA LYS A 108 15.08 -21.64 -5.81
C LYS A 108 13.74 -22.22 -5.37
N THR A 109 13.59 -22.38 -4.08
CA THR A 109 12.43 -22.99 -3.45
C THR A 109 11.55 -21.95 -2.75
N LYS A 110 10.35 -22.36 -2.33
CA LYS A 110 9.50 -21.57 -1.44
C LYS A 110 10.22 -21.15 -0.16
N ALA A 111 11.06 -22.05 0.40
CA ALA A 111 11.83 -21.73 1.60
C ALA A 111 12.83 -20.60 1.38
N ASP A 112 13.42 -20.50 0.18
CA ASP A 112 14.31 -19.41 -0.18
C ASP A 112 13.55 -18.10 -0.39
N ALA A 113 12.35 -18.15 -0.99
CA ALA A 113 11.49 -16.98 -1.16
C ALA A 113 10.99 -16.40 0.17
N LEU A 114 10.85 -17.23 1.20
CA LEU A 114 10.43 -16.80 2.54
C LEU A 114 11.53 -16.11 3.36
N LYS A 115 12.76 -16.09 2.88
CA LYS A 115 13.91 -15.42 3.55
C LYS A 115 13.99 -13.95 3.15
N HIS A 116 13.04 -13.12 3.62
CA HIS A 116 13.10 -11.68 3.32
C HIS A 116 14.24 -11.01 4.10
N PRO A 117 15.09 -10.17 3.43
CA PRO A 117 16.30 -9.62 4.06
C PRO A 117 16.01 -8.61 5.19
N ASN A 118 14.93 -7.87 5.12
CA ASN A 118 14.66 -6.72 6.00
C ASN A 118 13.42 -6.89 6.88
N TRP A 119 12.45 -7.74 6.49
CA TRP A 119 11.14 -7.77 7.11
C TRP A 119 10.72 -9.18 7.52
N ASN A 120 10.13 -9.30 8.71
CA ASN A 120 9.41 -10.50 9.14
C ASN A 120 7.92 -10.28 8.87
N MET A 121 7.39 -10.88 7.82
CA MET A 121 6.03 -10.68 7.33
C MET A 121 5.30 -12.02 7.19
N GLY A 122 3.99 -11.95 6.96
CA GLY A 122 3.20 -13.14 6.61
C GLY A 122 3.70 -13.83 5.33
N ALA A 123 3.49 -15.14 5.21
CA ALA A 123 4.04 -15.95 4.13
C ALA A 123 3.63 -15.46 2.72
N LYS A 124 2.36 -15.05 2.54
CA LYS A 124 1.88 -14.55 1.24
C LYS A 124 2.67 -13.32 0.79
N ILE A 125 2.70 -12.26 1.59
CA ILE A 125 3.36 -11.00 1.22
C ILE A 125 4.87 -11.18 1.06
N THR A 126 5.49 -12.11 1.79
CA THR A 126 6.92 -12.42 1.66
C THR A 126 7.23 -13.04 0.30
N ILE A 127 6.39 -13.97 -0.17
CA ILE A 127 6.52 -14.57 -1.51
C ILE A 127 6.21 -13.52 -2.60
N ASP A 128 5.18 -12.71 -2.41
CA ASP A 128 4.84 -11.62 -3.35
C ASP A 128 6.00 -10.62 -3.46
N SER A 129 6.69 -10.34 -2.36
CA SER A 129 7.91 -9.50 -2.35
C SER A 129 9.06 -10.16 -3.10
N ALA A 130 9.28 -11.47 -2.90
CA ALA A 130 10.35 -12.22 -3.55
C ALA A 130 10.21 -12.24 -5.09
N THR A 131 8.99 -12.24 -5.58
CA THR A 131 8.65 -12.25 -7.02
C THR A 131 8.41 -10.86 -7.59
N LEU A 132 8.48 -9.81 -6.80
CA LEU A 132 8.03 -8.44 -7.11
C LEU A 132 6.53 -8.33 -7.44
N MET A 133 5.74 -9.38 -7.27
CA MET A 133 4.28 -9.34 -7.43
C MET A 133 3.65 -8.33 -6.47
N ASN A 134 4.12 -8.25 -5.22
CA ASN A 134 3.65 -7.23 -4.28
C ASN A 134 3.77 -5.82 -4.86
N LYS A 135 4.88 -5.53 -5.52
CA LYS A 135 5.11 -4.20 -6.12
C LYS A 135 4.24 -3.96 -7.36
N GLY A 136 3.92 -5.02 -8.11
CA GLY A 136 2.93 -4.96 -9.18
C GLY A 136 1.52 -4.65 -8.67
N LEU A 137 1.09 -5.30 -7.58
CA LEU A 137 -0.19 -5.02 -6.92
C LEU A 137 -0.24 -3.59 -6.39
N GLU A 138 0.82 -3.12 -5.77
CA GLU A 138 0.95 -1.75 -5.26
C GLU A 138 0.95 -0.69 -6.36
N LEU A 139 1.53 -0.97 -7.53
CA LEU A 139 1.44 -0.08 -8.69
C LEU A 139 -0.02 0.11 -9.11
N ILE A 140 -0.78 -0.98 -9.23
CA ILE A 140 -2.20 -0.92 -9.59
C ILE A 140 -3.01 -0.17 -8.50
N GLU A 141 -2.71 -0.42 -7.23
CA GLU A 141 -3.32 0.28 -6.11
C GLU A 141 -3.05 1.79 -6.17
N ALA A 142 -1.80 2.20 -6.45
CA ALA A 142 -1.41 3.60 -6.58
C ALA A 142 -2.17 4.31 -7.71
N VAL A 143 -2.40 3.64 -8.84
CA VAL A 143 -3.22 4.18 -9.94
C VAL A 143 -4.61 4.57 -9.44
N TRP A 144 -5.27 3.70 -8.66
CA TRP A 144 -6.61 3.96 -8.14
C TRP A 144 -6.63 5.00 -7.01
N LEU A 145 -5.65 4.96 -6.11
CA LEU A 145 -5.59 5.87 -4.96
C LEU A 145 -5.27 7.31 -5.35
N PHE A 146 -4.34 7.50 -6.28
CA PHE A 146 -3.81 8.83 -6.62
C PHE A 146 -4.25 9.35 -7.98
N GLY A 147 -4.99 8.56 -8.76
CA GLY A 147 -5.53 8.95 -10.05
C GLY A 147 -4.47 9.24 -11.12
N LEU A 148 -3.27 8.68 -10.98
CA LEU A 148 -2.19 8.83 -11.95
C LEU A 148 -2.13 7.63 -12.91
N PRO A 149 -1.83 7.85 -14.18
CA PRO A 149 -1.60 6.75 -15.10
C PRO A 149 -0.30 5.99 -14.77
N PRO A 150 -0.22 4.69 -15.11
CA PRO A 150 0.92 3.83 -14.73
C PRO A 150 2.30 4.38 -15.15
N GLU A 151 2.37 5.10 -16.27
CA GLU A 151 3.61 5.67 -16.81
C GLU A 151 4.22 6.75 -15.90
N LYS A 152 3.39 7.32 -15.02
CA LYS A 152 3.82 8.31 -14.03
C LYS A 152 4.17 7.69 -12.68
N ILE A 153 4.15 6.36 -12.56
CA ILE A 153 4.52 5.64 -11.35
C ILE A 153 5.81 4.86 -11.64
N GLN A 154 6.92 5.34 -11.10
CA GLN A 154 8.22 4.72 -11.28
C GLN A 154 8.58 3.87 -10.07
N ILE A 155 8.87 2.58 -10.29
CA ILE A 155 9.36 1.69 -9.24
C ILE A 155 10.88 1.93 -9.06
N VAL A 156 11.29 2.14 -7.80
CA VAL A 156 12.69 2.37 -7.41
C VAL A 156 13.08 1.36 -6.34
N VAL A 157 14.10 0.56 -6.60
CA VAL A 157 14.60 -0.39 -5.59
C VAL A 157 15.53 0.33 -4.62
N GLN A 158 15.14 0.36 -3.35
CA GLN A 158 15.90 0.95 -2.24
C GLN A 158 16.04 -0.12 -1.14
N ARG A 159 17.16 -0.82 -1.15
CA ARG A 159 17.40 -2.01 -0.32
C ARG A 159 17.42 -1.75 1.18
N GLN A 160 17.84 -0.56 1.59
CA GLN A 160 17.92 -0.17 2.99
C GLN A 160 16.55 0.07 3.61
N SER A 161 15.50 0.23 2.78
CA SER A 161 14.12 0.51 3.22
C SER A 161 14.01 1.69 4.20
N ILE A 162 14.83 2.72 4.00
CA ILE A 162 14.80 3.98 4.75
C ILE A 162 13.83 4.95 4.10
N VAL A 163 13.83 5.03 2.77
CA VAL A 163 12.86 5.80 2.00
C VAL A 163 11.67 4.91 1.69
N HIS A 164 10.49 5.32 2.13
CA HIS A 164 9.25 4.54 1.96
C HIS A 164 8.40 4.96 0.76
N SER A 165 8.79 5.88 -0.01
CA SER A 165 8.32 6.38 -1.30
C SER A 165 8.47 7.90 -1.35
N ALA A 166 8.33 8.45 -2.55
CA ALA A 166 8.44 9.89 -2.79
C ALA A 166 7.49 10.32 -3.90
N VAL A 167 7.27 11.62 -3.97
CA VAL A 167 6.49 12.29 -5.02
C VAL A 167 7.32 13.37 -5.67
N GLN A 168 7.19 13.53 -6.98
CA GLN A 168 7.82 14.59 -7.76
C GLN A 168 6.75 15.54 -8.28
N PHE A 169 7.03 16.84 -8.17
CA PHE A 169 6.13 17.91 -8.60
C PHE A 169 6.57 18.54 -9.93
N SER A 170 5.74 19.43 -10.46
CA SER A 170 5.95 20.07 -11.77
C SER A 170 7.19 20.97 -11.83
N ASP A 171 7.66 21.48 -10.70
CA ASP A 171 8.90 22.22 -10.55
C ASP A 171 10.14 21.33 -10.40
N ASN A 172 9.99 20.01 -10.53
CA ASN A 172 10.97 18.96 -10.28
C ASN A 172 11.40 18.79 -8.81
N SER A 173 10.78 19.47 -7.86
CA SER A 173 11.00 19.17 -6.44
C SER A 173 10.51 17.78 -6.09
N ILE A 174 11.15 17.13 -5.10
CA ILE A 174 10.80 15.79 -4.63
C ILE A 174 10.59 15.86 -3.12
N ILE A 175 9.44 15.35 -2.65
CA ILE A 175 9.17 15.13 -1.24
C ILE A 175 9.15 13.62 -1.00
N ALA A 176 9.89 13.17 0.01
CA ALA A 176 9.98 11.76 0.39
C ALA A 176 9.65 11.56 1.87
N GLN A 177 8.99 10.46 2.18
CA GLN A 177 8.82 10.01 3.56
C GLN A 177 9.99 9.07 3.90
N LEU A 178 10.68 9.39 4.99
CA LEU A 178 11.80 8.60 5.49
C LEU A 178 11.49 8.09 6.90
N GLY A 179 11.95 6.90 7.21
CA GLY A 179 11.85 6.36 8.55
C GLY A 179 12.11 4.86 8.62
N VAL A 180 12.41 4.40 9.82
CA VAL A 180 12.38 2.96 10.11
C VAL A 180 10.94 2.61 10.42
N CYS A 181 10.27 1.90 9.51
CA CYS A 181 8.87 1.50 9.71
C CYS A 181 8.77 0.51 10.87
N ARG A 182 8.18 0.93 12.00
CA ARG A 182 7.87 0.06 13.14
C ARG A 182 6.51 -0.64 13.00
N ILE A 183 5.81 -0.47 11.87
CA ILE A 183 4.46 -1.05 11.67
C ILE A 183 4.48 -2.58 11.72
N CYS A 184 5.63 -3.21 11.49
CA CYS A 184 5.82 -4.66 11.56
C CYS A 184 6.43 -5.16 12.87
N ALA A 185 6.65 -4.30 13.87
CA ALA A 185 7.04 -4.74 15.19
C ALA A 185 5.79 -5.32 15.89
N SER A 186 5.81 -6.64 16.16
CA SER A 186 4.81 -7.29 17.00
C SER A 186 4.65 -6.55 18.32
N PRO A 187 3.44 -6.49 18.91
CA PRO A 187 3.19 -5.87 20.21
C PRO A 187 3.87 -6.59 21.40
N SER A 188 4.74 -7.56 21.17
CA SER A 188 5.30 -8.45 22.19
C SER A 188 6.71 -8.10 22.65
N SER A 189 7.19 -6.89 22.44
CA SER A 189 8.48 -6.43 22.99
C SER A 189 8.37 -5.03 23.58
N THR A 190 7.56 -4.88 24.62
CA THR A 190 7.79 -3.85 25.64
C THR A 190 8.64 -4.47 26.73
N PRO A 191 9.72 -3.80 27.20
CA PRO A 191 10.52 -4.26 28.33
C PRO A 191 9.72 -4.25 29.64
#